data_c70116c33a07218ab2f41e7751bdb909
#
_entry.id   c70116c33a07218ab2f41e7751bdb909
#
_cell.length_a   1.000
_cell.length_b   1.000
_cell.length_c   1.000
_cell.angle_alpha   90.00
_cell.angle_beta   90.00
_cell.angle_gamma   90.00
#
_symmetry.space_group_name_H-M   'P 1'
#
loop_
_entity.id
_entity.type
_entity.pdbx_description
1 polymer ?
#
loop_
_entity_poly.entity_id
_entity_poly.type
_entity_poly.pdbx_seq_one_letter_code
_entity_poly.pdbx_strand_id
1 'polypeptide(L)'
;TAAAEQQPVGPEPFERPVEHGVEVRRPPVVPLRLGDHAGQLARHVLELRQAVENTNQARKLMQELYQLAQNVPSPTDGRLLTNFGLVMPLFCGTAAAVEIAQAYKDEFTIRMEQGRPGVPDEKLRLLWIQNRIQFNNPLVELLEKEYQANIVSDELNDIYWDPLDPDDPYTGMARRAISIPLNGDIQGRIKHLQKLARNYKLDGAINPCNWGCRQGSGARGLISDGLKEIGLPVLNLEVDCVDKRNFAEGQLRTRLEAFVEMLESRPRPGQ
;
A
#
# COMPACT_ATOMS: atom_id res chain seq x y z
N THR A 1 7.30 -17.11 -63.12
CA THR A 1 6.59 -17.09 -61.86
C THR A 1 7.10 -15.90 -61.06
N ALA A 2 6.35 -14.77 -61.09
CA ALA A 2 6.71 -13.51 -60.48
C ALA A 2 6.34 -13.56 -58.99
N ALA A 3 7.29 -13.22 -58.13
CA ALA A 3 7.07 -12.93 -56.73
C ALA A 3 6.55 -11.49 -56.62
N ALA A 4 5.37 -11.31 -56.03
CA ALA A 4 4.82 -10.01 -55.74
C ALA A 4 5.48 -9.49 -54.45
N GLU A 5 6.22 -8.39 -54.54
CA GLU A 5 6.69 -7.62 -53.41
C GLU A 5 5.50 -6.93 -52.71
N GLN A 6 5.25 -7.31 -51.47
CA GLN A 6 4.34 -6.56 -50.58
C GLN A 6 5.07 -5.36 -50.01
N GLN A 7 4.65 -4.17 -50.35
CA GLN A 7 5.08 -2.91 -49.74
C GLN A 7 4.55 -2.84 -48.29
N PRO A 8 5.33 -2.32 -47.33
CA PRO A 8 4.89 -2.13 -45.96
C PRO A 8 3.84 -1.01 -45.91
N VAL A 9 2.68 -1.33 -45.35
CA VAL A 9 1.62 -0.37 -45.04
C VAL A 9 2.11 0.48 -43.85
N GLY A 10 2.38 1.75 -44.11
CA GLY A 10 2.70 2.74 -43.07
C GLY A 10 1.48 2.97 -42.15
N PRO A 11 1.71 3.42 -40.91
CA PRO A 11 0.61 3.70 -39.99
C PRO A 11 -0.29 4.82 -40.56
N GLU A 12 -1.60 4.57 -40.55
CA GLU A 12 -2.60 5.61 -40.90
C GLU A 12 -2.44 6.83 -39.97
N PRO A 13 -2.65 8.04 -40.50
CA PRO A 13 -2.58 9.25 -39.69
C PRO A 13 -3.74 9.25 -38.68
N PHE A 14 -3.37 9.45 -37.42
CA PHE A 14 -4.29 9.61 -36.30
C PHE A 14 -5.21 10.81 -36.56
N GLU A 15 -6.50 10.56 -36.85
CA GLU A 15 -7.48 11.62 -36.96
C GLU A 15 -7.62 12.36 -35.63
N ARG A 16 -7.34 13.66 -35.61
CA ARG A 16 -7.56 14.49 -34.42
C ARG A 16 -9.07 14.52 -34.12
N PRO A 17 -9.46 14.39 -32.83
CA PRO A 17 -10.86 14.54 -32.45
C PRO A 17 -11.35 15.92 -32.88
N VAL A 18 -12.54 15.97 -33.48
CA VAL A 18 -13.26 17.18 -33.83
C VAL A 18 -13.43 18.02 -32.55
N GLU A 19 -12.86 19.22 -32.53
CA GLU A 19 -13.06 20.20 -31.45
C GLU A 19 -14.54 20.58 -31.40
N HIS A 20 -15.28 19.99 -30.50
CA HIS A 20 -16.55 20.55 -30.08
C HIS A 20 -16.20 21.79 -29.26
N GLY A 21 -16.55 22.96 -29.80
CA GLY A 21 -16.27 24.30 -29.26
C GLY A 21 -16.88 24.46 -27.85
N VAL A 22 -16.19 23.95 -26.84
CA VAL A 22 -16.38 24.40 -25.47
C VAL A 22 -15.53 25.63 -25.30
N GLU A 23 -16.17 26.81 -25.32
CA GLU A 23 -15.55 28.09 -25.01
C GLU A 23 -15.04 28.04 -23.57
N VAL A 24 -13.77 27.63 -23.37
CA VAL A 24 -13.12 27.67 -22.06
C VAL A 24 -12.89 29.13 -21.72
N ARG A 25 -13.82 29.74 -21.00
CA ARG A 25 -13.63 31.07 -20.42
C ARG A 25 -12.42 31.04 -19.51
N ARG A 26 -11.32 31.65 -19.96
CA ARG A 26 -10.18 31.85 -19.06
C ARG A 26 -10.64 32.74 -17.92
N PRO A 27 -10.36 32.34 -16.64
CA PRO A 27 -10.67 33.21 -15.52
C PRO A 27 -9.95 34.59 -15.73
N PRO A 28 -10.55 35.67 -15.26
CA PRO A 28 -9.95 36.97 -15.37
C PRO A 28 -8.56 36.96 -14.74
N VAL A 29 -7.56 37.41 -15.53
CA VAL A 29 -6.20 37.60 -15.01
C VAL A 29 -6.28 38.76 -14.02
N VAL A 30 -6.34 38.47 -12.74
CA VAL A 30 -6.23 39.47 -11.68
C VAL A 30 -4.78 39.95 -11.70
N PRO A 31 -4.52 41.27 -11.98
CA PRO A 31 -3.15 41.78 -11.96
C PRO A 31 -2.64 41.74 -10.51
N LEU A 32 -1.78 40.76 -10.23
CA LEU A 32 -1.14 40.62 -8.94
C LEU A 32 -0.05 41.70 -8.80
N ARG A 33 -0.11 42.51 -7.74
CA ARG A 33 0.91 43.52 -7.44
C ARG A 33 2.22 42.83 -7.04
N LEU A 34 3.33 43.15 -7.68
CA LEU A 34 4.65 42.53 -7.48
C LEU A 34 5.12 42.47 -6.00
N GLY A 35 4.71 43.42 -5.17
CA GLY A 35 5.04 43.45 -3.73
C GLY A 35 4.38 42.34 -2.90
N ASP A 36 3.17 41.88 -3.28
CA ASP A 36 2.44 40.82 -2.58
C ASP A 36 2.97 39.41 -2.95
N HIS A 37 3.52 39.29 -4.15
CA HIS A 37 4.02 38.01 -4.65
C HIS A 37 5.29 37.50 -3.92
N ALA A 38 6.25 38.38 -3.63
CA ALA A 38 7.48 37.97 -2.97
C ALA A 38 7.21 37.47 -1.55
N GLY A 39 6.32 38.17 -0.82
CA GLY A 39 5.90 37.75 0.51
C GLY A 39 5.08 36.45 0.51
N GLN A 40 4.20 36.27 -0.48
CA GLN A 40 3.44 35.03 -0.64
C GLN A 40 4.37 33.86 -1.00
N LEU A 41 5.28 34.05 -1.96
CA LEU A 41 6.24 33.03 -2.36
C LEU A 41 7.13 32.60 -1.20
N ALA A 42 7.66 33.56 -0.44
CA ALA A 42 8.47 33.27 0.74
C ALA A 42 7.68 32.45 1.79
N ARG A 43 6.41 32.78 2.00
CA ARG A 43 5.52 32.02 2.89
C ARG A 43 5.31 30.59 2.39
N HIS A 44 4.99 30.40 1.12
CA HIS A 44 4.82 29.05 0.55
C HIS A 44 6.09 28.22 0.60
N VAL A 45 7.27 28.82 0.46
CA VAL A 45 8.54 28.11 0.62
C VAL A 45 8.72 27.64 2.07
N LEU A 46 8.40 28.47 3.06
CA LEU A 46 8.47 28.10 4.46
C LEU A 46 7.45 27.02 4.83
N GLU A 47 6.23 27.15 4.35
CA GLU A 47 5.17 26.15 4.55
C GLU A 47 5.57 24.78 3.92
N LEU A 48 6.18 24.79 2.74
CA LEU A 48 6.65 23.58 2.08
C LEU A 48 7.82 22.94 2.87
N ARG A 49 8.78 23.73 3.35
CA ARG A 49 9.84 23.23 4.23
C ARG A 49 9.26 22.55 5.47
N GLN A 50 8.35 23.22 6.16
CA GLN A 50 7.72 22.66 7.35
C GLN A 50 6.96 21.35 7.03
N ALA A 51 6.28 21.28 5.89
CA ALA A 51 5.61 20.07 5.46
C ALA A 51 6.60 18.91 5.17
N VAL A 52 7.76 19.21 4.60
CA VAL A 52 8.85 18.24 4.39
C VAL A 52 9.41 17.75 5.72
N GLU A 53 9.68 18.66 6.67
CA GLU A 53 10.18 18.30 8.00
C GLU A 53 9.20 17.41 8.75
N ASN A 54 7.90 17.77 8.77
CA ASN A 54 6.85 16.94 9.36
C ASN A 54 6.77 15.56 8.68
N THR A 55 6.88 15.52 7.35
CA THR A 55 6.88 14.25 6.60
C THR A 55 8.05 13.37 6.99
N ASN A 56 9.25 13.94 7.11
CA ASN A 56 10.45 13.20 7.49
C ASN A 56 10.37 12.68 8.94
N GLN A 57 9.85 13.50 9.85
CA GLN A 57 9.66 13.10 11.23
C GLN A 57 8.62 11.97 11.35
N ALA A 58 7.45 12.13 10.71
CA ALA A 58 6.43 11.09 10.67
C ALA A 58 6.97 9.81 10.03
N ARG A 59 7.73 9.92 8.93
CA ARG A 59 8.39 8.78 8.27
C ARG A 59 9.30 8.00 9.23
N LYS A 60 10.12 8.69 10.01
CA LYS A 60 10.99 8.05 11.00
C LYS A 60 10.19 7.27 12.04
N LEU A 61 9.14 7.89 12.59
CA LEU A 61 8.24 7.24 13.53
C LEU A 61 7.52 6.03 12.93
N MET A 62 7.09 6.13 11.67
CA MET A 62 6.50 5.00 10.94
C MET A 62 7.49 3.84 10.79
N GLN A 63 8.75 4.12 10.47
CA GLN A 63 9.77 3.06 10.37
C GLN A 63 9.97 2.35 11.73
N GLU A 64 10.07 3.11 12.82
CA GLU A 64 10.20 2.56 14.17
C GLU A 64 8.96 1.73 14.56
N LEU A 65 7.76 2.22 14.26
CA LEU A 65 6.49 1.52 14.46
C LEU A 65 6.45 0.18 13.70
N TYR A 66 6.83 0.19 12.42
CA TYR A 66 6.85 -1.03 11.61
C TYR A 66 7.93 -2.03 12.06
N GLN A 67 9.03 -1.55 12.64
CA GLN A 67 10.01 -2.44 13.27
C GLN A 67 9.42 -3.12 14.52
N LEU A 68 8.65 -2.40 15.33
CA LEU A 68 7.94 -3.01 16.47
C LEU A 68 6.93 -4.07 16.01
N ALA A 69 6.21 -3.83 14.91
CA ALA A 69 5.27 -4.78 14.35
C ALA A 69 5.91 -6.09 13.85
N GLN A 70 7.23 -6.12 13.62
CA GLN A 70 7.96 -7.34 13.22
C GLN A 70 8.22 -8.31 14.38
N ASN A 71 8.01 -7.90 15.64
CA ASN A 71 8.16 -8.79 16.78
C ASN A 71 7.16 -9.95 16.73
N VAL A 72 7.48 -11.04 17.40
CA VAL A 72 6.65 -12.24 17.51
C VAL A 72 6.39 -12.52 18.99
N PRO A 73 5.13 -12.47 19.44
CA PRO A 73 3.96 -12.04 18.70
C PRO A 73 3.99 -10.54 18.38
N SER A 74 3.21 -10.11 17.37
CA SER A 74 3.15 -8.71 16.97
C SER A 74 2.29 -7.87 17.91
N PRO A 75 2.67 -6.63 18.25
CA PRO A 75 1.83 -5.71 19.03
C PRO A 75 0.65 -5.15 18.23
N THR A 76 0.65 -5.31 16.89
CA THR A 76 -0.44 -4.83 16.01
C THR A 76 -1.41 -5.94 15.65
N ASP A 77 -2.61 -5.52 15.26
CA ASP A 77 -3.60 -6.31 14.54
C ASP A 77 -3.91 -5.67 13.19
N GLY A 78 -4.60 -6.38 12.31
CA GLY A 78 -4.90 -5.91 10.97
C GLY A 78 -5.81 -4.68 10.92
N ARG A 79 -6.66 -4.48 11.95
CA ARG A 79 -7.50 -3.29 12.06
C ARG A 79 -6.67 -2.05 12.37
N LEU A 80 -5.77 -2.14 13.36
CA LEU A 80 -4.86 -1.04 13.71
C LEU A 80 -3.96 -0.69 12.54
N LEU A 81 -3.39 -1.70 11.89
CA LEU A 81 -2.54 -1.53 10.71
C LEU A 81 -3.31 -0.84 9.56
N THR A 82 -4.53 -1.31 9.26
CA THR A 82 -5.38 -0.74 8.22
C THR A 82 -5.74 0.71 8.54
N ASN A 83 -6.17 1.00 9.78
CA ASN A 83 -6.53 2.36 10.19
C ASN A 83 -5.34 3.30 10.09
N PHE A 84 -4.18 2.90 10.58
CA PHE A 84 -2.96 3.70 10.48
C PHE A 84 -2.62 4.03 9.03
N GLY A 85 -2.65 3.03 8.15
CA GLY A 85 -2.37 3.21 6.74
C GLY A 85 -3.41 4.01 5.95
N LEU A 86 -4.64 4.17 6.46
CA LEU A 86 -5.64 5.08 5.89
C LEU A 86 -5.45 6.52 6.38
N VAL A 87 -5.15 6.69 7.65
CA VAL A 87 -5.04 8.01 8.30
C VAL A 87 -3.77 8.73 7.88
N MET A 88 -2.62 8.04 7.84
CA MET A 88 -1.34 8.67 7.59
C MET A 88 -1.25 9.43 6.25
N PRO A 89 -1.73 8.92 5.11
CA PRO A 89 -1.72 9.68 3.85
C PRO A 89 -2.57 10.95 3.90
N LEU A 90 -3.66 10.97 4.68
CA LEU A 90 -4.55 12.13 4.81
C LEU A 90 -3.88 13.29 5.54
N PHE A 91 -2.97 13.00 6.48
CA PHE A 91 -2.31 14.00 7.31
C PHE A 91 -0.84 14.22 6.93
N CYS A 92 -0.33 13.55 5.90
CA CYS A 92 1.06 13.68 5.46
C CYS A 92 1.46 15.15 5.26
N GLY A 93 2.61 15.55 5.81
CA GLY A 93 3.11 16.93 5.78
C GLY A 93 2.62 17.82 6.93
N THR A 94 1.70 17.36 7.77
CA THR A 94 1.19 18.14 8.89
C THR A 94 1.79 17.69 10.22
N ALA A 95 1.73 18.55 11.24
CA ALA A 95 2.07 18.18 12.62
C ALA A 95 1.22 17.02 13.15
N ALA A 96 -0.07 16.97 12.75
CA ALA A 96 -0.97 15.88 13.12
C ALA A 96 -0.46 14.50 12.65
N ALA A 97 0.21 14.41 11.50
CA ALA A 97 0.83 13.15 11.06
C ALA A 97 1.93 12.68 12.04
N VAL A 98 2.70 13.61 12.57
CA VAL A 98 3.74 13.30 13.56
C VAL A 98 3.11 12.82 14.86
N GLU A 99 2.09 13.53 15.36
CA GLU A 99 1.38 13.19 16.59
C GLU A 99 0.71 11.81 16.50
N ILE A 100 0.05 11.52 15.38
CA ILE A 100 -0.58 10.22 15.13
C ILE A 100 0.47 9.11 15.09
N ALA A 101 1.56 9.29 14.33
CA ALA A 101 2.61 8.30 14.24
C ALA A 101 3.28 8.03 15.59
N GLN A 102 3.48 9.09 16.40
CA GLN A 102 4.00 8.96 17.76
C GLN A 102 3.03 8.17 18.64
N ALA A 103 1.74 8.51 18.64
CA ALA A 103 0.75 7.84 19.47
C ALA A 103 0.65 6.33 19.17
N TYR A 104 0.68 5.95 17.89
CA TYR A 104 0.70 4.53 17.51
C TYR A 104 2.00 3.82 17.95
N LYS A 105 3.15 4.48 17.80
CA LYS A 105 4.42 3.93 18.26
C LYS A 105 4.42 3.73 19.77
N ASP A 106 3.93 4.70 20.54
CA ASP A 106 3.84 4.61 21.99
C ASP A 106 2.93 3.47 22.42
N GLU A 107 1.75 3.32 21.80
CA GLU A 107 0.85 2.19 22.06
C GLU A 107 1.51 0.85 21.77
N PHE A 108 2.23 0.71 20.65
CA PHE A 108 2.92 -0.54 20.32
C PHE A 108 4.06 -0.82 21.32
N THR A 109 4.78 0.22 21.76
CA THR A 109 5.81 0.09 22.79
C THR A 109 5.20 -0.40 24.11
N ILE A 110 4.13 0.24 24.56
CA ILE A 110 3.40 -0.16 25.77
C ILE A 110 2.90 -1.61 25.68
N ARG A 111 2.33 -2.00 24.55
CA ARG A 111 1.88 -3.38 24.33
C ARG A 111 3.02 -4.39 24.43
N MET A 112 4.17 -4.05 23.83
CA MET A 112 5.37 -4.89 23.91
C MET A 112 5.87 -5.05 25.35
N GLU A 113 5.98 -3.94 26.10
CA GLU A 113 6.42 -3.94 27.50
C GLU A 113 5.48 -4.73 28.43
N GLN A 114 4.19 -4.71 28.13
CA GLN A 114 3.14 -5.42 28.89
C GLN A 114 2.93 -6.85 28.42
N GLY A 115 3.63 -7.30 27.38
CA GLY A 115 3.38 -8.63 26.78
C GLY A 115 1.99 -8.79 26.20
N ARG A 116 1.38 -7.70 25.70
CA ARG A 116 0.04 -7.70 25.09
C ARG A 116 0.16 -7.75 23.56
N PRO A 117 0.00 -8.89 22.90
CA PRO A 117 -0.01 -8.96 21.44
C PRO A 117 -1.27 -8.31 20.88
N GLY A 118 -1.23 -7.93 19.60
CA GLY A 118 -2.39 -7.44 18.87
C GLY A 118 -3.47 -8.50 18.71
N VAL A 119 -3.05 -9.72 18.41
CA VAL A 119 -3.91 -10.90 18.36
C VAL A 119 -3.46 -11.87 19.45
N PRO A 120 -4.32 -12.18 20.44
CA PRO A 120 -4.02 -13.18 21.47
C PRO A 120 -3.69 -14.53 20.83
N ASP A 121 -2.66 -15.21 21.36
CA ASP A 121 -2.24 -16.53 20.88
C ASP A 121 -1.95 -16.57 19.37
N GLU A 122 -1.30 -15.52 18.83
CA GLU A 122 -0.91 -15.40 17.42
C GLU A 122 -0.28 -16.68 16.88
N LYS A 123 -0.98 -17.39 15.99
CA LYS A 123 -0.52 -18.64 15.38
C LYS A 123 0.06 -18.43 14.00
N LEU A 124 -0.58 -17.61 13.18
CA LEU A 124 -0.23 -17.35 11.80
C LEU A 124 -0.03 -15.86 11.57
N ARG A 125 0.94 -15.53 10.73
CA ARG A 125 1.32 -14.16 10.36
C ARG A 125 1.08 -13.94 8.88
N LEU A 126 0.24 -12.99 8.53
CA LEU A 126 -0.23 -12.78 7.18
C LEU A 126 0.18 -11.41 6.63
N LEU A 127 0.45 -11.38 5.32
CA LEU A 127 0.56 -10.18 4.52
C LEU A 127 -0.76 -9.89 3.82
N TRP A 128 -1.21 -8.64 3.89
CA TRP A 128 -2.28 -8.16 3.04
C TRP A 128 -1.69 -7.48 1.80
N ILE A 129 -1.97 -8.00 0.61
CA ILE A 129 -1.45 -7.47 -0.64
C ILE A 129 -2.45 -6.47 -1.21
N GLN A 130 -2.00 -5.25 -1.42
CA GLN A 130 -2.68 -4.10 -2.03
C GLN A 130 -4.13 -3.81 -1.56
N ASN A 131 -5.14 -4.11 -2.37
CA ASN A 131 -6.49 -3.58 -2.20
C ASN A 131 -7.10 -3.83 -0.82
N ARG A 132 -7.62 -2.75 -0.23
CA ARG A 132 -8.44 -2.84 0.97
C ARG A 132 -9.91 -2.94 0.58
N ILE A 133 -10.65 -3.77 1.31
CA ILE A 133 -12.10 -3.83 1.20
C ILE A 133 -12.66 -2.63 1.94
N GLN A 134 -13.32 -1.71 1.21
CA GLN A 134 -13.67 -0.37 1.69
C GLN A 134 -15.01 -0.30 2.45
N PHE A 135 -15.65 -1.43 2.70
CA PHE A 135 -16.86 -1.53 3.50
C PHE A 135 -16.66 -2.49 4.67
N ASN A 136 -17.52 -2.39 5.67
CA ASN A 136 -17.47 -3.29 6.82
C ASN A 136 -17.74 -4.73 6.38
N ASN A 137 -16.76 -5.61 6.65
CA ASN A 137 -16.78 -7.02 6.31
C ASN A 137 -16.11 -7.84 7.43
N PRO A 138 -16.46 -9.13 7.60
CA PRO A 138 -15.97 -9.92 8.72
C PRO A 138 -14.59 -10.57 8.51
N LEU A 139 -13.95 -10.43 7.34
CA LEU A 139 -12.78 -11.26 6.99
C LEU A 139 -11.59 -11.10 7.93
N VAL A 140 -11.27 -9.85 8.32
CA VAL A 140 -10.16 -9.59 9.26
C VAL A 140 -10.51 -10.12 10.64
N GLU A 141 -11.74 -9.88 11.10
CA GLU A 141 -12.20 -10.34 12.39
C GLU A 141 -12.25 -11.89 12.48
N LEU A 142 -12.67 -12.54 11.41
CA LEU A 142 -12.65 -13.99 11.26
C LEU A 142 -11.23 -14.54 11.40
N LEU A 143 -10.28 -13.99 10.64
CA LEU A 143 -8.88 -14.40 10.68
C LEU A 143 -8.29 -14.27 12.08
N GLU A 144 -8.48 -13.12 12.71
CA GLU A 144 -7.84 -12.80 13.99
C GLU A 144 -8.50 -13.48 15.19
N LYS A 145 -9.83 -13.53 15.24
CA LYS A 145 -10.56 -14.07 16.40
C LYS A 145 -10.80 -15.56 16.34
N GLU A 146 -11.12 -16.11 15.15
CA GLU A 146 -11.42 -17.53 15.03
C GLU A 146 -10.17 -18.36 14.76
N TYR A 147 -9.21 -17.83 13.97
CA TYR A 147 -8.03 -18.59 13.56
C TYR A 147 -6.71 -18.13 14.17
N GLN A 148 -6.70 -17.05 14.96
CA GLN A 148 -5.48 -16.43 15.51
C GLN A 148 -4.44 -16.13 14.40
N ALA A 149 -4.94 -15.82 13.19
CA ALA A 149 -4.16 -15.45 12.02
C ALA A 149 -4.09 -13.93 11.91
N ASN A 150 -2.97 -13.35 12.32
CA ASN A 150 -2.78 -11.91 12.40
C ASN A 150 -2.30 -11.32 11.08
N ILE A 151 -2.93 -10.25 10.60
CA ILE A 151 -2.43 -9.45 9.48
C ILE A 151 -1.41 -8.45 10.02
N VAL A 152 -0.14 -8.85 10.02
CA VAL A 152 0.96 -8.06 10.62
C VAL A 152 1.66 -7.13 9.64
N SER A 153 1.37 -7.24 8.36
CA SER A 153 1.96 -6.40 7.31
C SER A 153 0.97 -6.15 6.16
N ASP A 154 1.10 -5.01 5.55
CA ASP A 154 0.29 -4.57 4.40
C ASP A 154 1.23 -3.93 3.37
N GLU A 155 1.11 -4.33 2.11
CA GLU A 155 1.97 -3.84 1.04
C GLU A 155 1.95 -2.32 0.88
N LEU A 156 0.82 -1.67 1.15
CA LEU A 156 0.66 -0.22 0.96
C LEU A 156 1.23 0.62 2.10
N ASN A 157 1.50 0.00 3.25
CA ASN A 157 1.90 0.70 4.47
C ASN A 157 3.43 0.72 4.70
N ASP A 158 4.22 0.06 3.87
CA ASP A 158 5.68 0.05 4.04
C ASP A 158 6.33 1.38 3.63
N ILE A 159 7.49 1.64 4.20
CA ILE A 159 8.30 2.82 3.88
C ILE A 159 9.35 2.44 2.83
N TYR A 160 9.10 2.82 1.61
CA TYR A 160 9.91 2.52 0.42
C TYR A 160 10.66 3.72 -0.15
N TRP A 161 10.59 4.90 0.51
CA TRP A 161 11.25 6.13 0.06
C TRP A 161 12.25 6.65 1.09
N ASP A 162 13.24 7.41 0.62
CA ASP A 162 14.22 8.10 1.43
C ASP A 162 13.65 9.38 2.07
N PRO A 163 14.29 9.95 3.10
CA PRO A 163 13.93 11.27 3.60
C PRO A 163 13.94 12.31 2.47
N LEU A 164 12.99 13.22 2.52
CA LEU A 164 12.91 14.32 1.57
C LEU A 164 13.92 15.41 1.95
N ASP A 165 14.59 15.99 0.94
CA ASP A 165 15.45 17.15 1.15
C ASP A 165 14.59 18.43 1.25
N PRO A 166 14.64 19.18 2.37
CA PRO A 166 13.92 20.45 2.49
C PRO A 166 14.38 21.53 1.51
N ASP A 167 15.59 21.43 0.98
CA ASP A 167 16.15 22.38 0.00
C ASP A 167 15.82 21.98 -1.44
N ASP A 168 15.52 20.71 -1.70
CA ASP A 168 15.06 20.20 -2.98
C ASP A 168 13.85 19.25 -2.84
N PRO A 169 12.72 19.75 -2.35
CA PRO A 169 11.55 18.94 -2.05
C PRO A 169 10.94 18.32 -3.32
N TYR A 170 11.01 18.97 -4.45
CA TYR A 170 10.39 18.49 -5.70
C TYR A 170 11.09 17.24 -6.23
N THR A 171 12.42 17.21 -6.25
CA THR A 171 13.18 16.00 -6.61
C THR A 171 12.91 14.88 -5.63
N GLY A 172 12.85 15.16 -4.32
CA GLY A 172 12.52 14.19 -3.29
C GLY A 172 11.10 13.59 -3.50
N MET A 173 10.12 14.44 -3.77
CA MET A 173 8.73 14.00 -4.06
C MET A 173 8.65 13.16 -5.33
N ALA A 174 9.37 13.55 -6.40
CA ALA A 174 9.41 12.79 -7.64
C ALA A 174 10.06 11.40 -7.42
N ARG A 175 11.17 11.33 -6.69
CA ARG A 175 11.81 10.06 -6.31
C ARG A 175 10.88 9.19 -5.49
N ARG A 176 10.17 9.75 -4.50
CA ARG A 176 9.16 9.03 -3.72
C ARG A 176 8.08 8.43 -4.62
N ALA A 177 7.54 9.19 -5.57
CA ALA A 177 6.51 8.70 -6.48
C ALA A 177 7.01 7.54 -7.36
N ILE A 178 8.25 7.60 -7.84
CA ILE A 178 8.86 6.54 -8.65
C ILE A 178 9.19 5.29 -7.80
N SER A 179 9.54 5.47 -6.53
CA SER A 179 9.93 4.37 -5.64
C SER A 179 8.76 3.52 -5.15
N ILE A 180 7.52 3.92 -5.39
CA ILE A 180 6.34 3.10 -5.07
C ILE A 180 6.44 1.75 -5.82
N PRO A 181 6.45 0.60 -5.12
CA PRO A 181 6.60 -0.70 -5.77
C PRO A 181 5.58 -0.99 -6.87
N LEU A 182 4.38 -0.40 -6.72
CA LEU A 182 3.30 -0.49 -7.72
C LEU A 182 3.54 0.33 -8.99
N ASN A 183 4.47 1.29 -8.98
CA ASN A 183 4.85 2.12 -10.13
C ASN A 183 6.07 1.55 -10.87
N GLY A 184 6.74 0.55 -10.30
CA GLY A 184 7.88 -0.13 -10.88
C GLY A 184 7.50 -1.35 -11.73
N ASP A 185 8.51 -2.12 -12.10
CA ASP A 185 8.31 -3.40 -12.77
C ASP A 185 7.82 -4.46 -11.76
N ILE A 186 7.25 -5.55 -12.30
CA ILE A 186 6.69 -6.62 -11.48
C ILE A 186 7.75 -7.35 -10.65
N GLN A 187 8.99 -7.43 -11.13
CA GLN A 187 10.08 -8.10 -10.41
C GLN A 187 10.52 -7.29 -9.20
N GLY A 188 10.57 -5.97 -9.32
CA GLY A 188 10.81 -5.06 -8.19
C GLY A 188 9.73 -5.19 -7.12
N ARG A 189 8.46 -5.27 -7.53
CA ARG A 189 7.33 -5.49 -6.64
C ARG A 189 7.41 -6.85 -5.92
N ILE A 190 7.70 -7.93 -6.64
CA ILE A 190 7.89 -9.27 -6.05
C ILE A 190 9.02 -9.26 -5.03
N LYS A 191 10.18 -8.67 -5.34
CA LYS A 191 11.30 -8.54 -4.40
C LYS A 191 10.91 -7.77 -3.14
N HIS A 192 10.10 -6.72 -3.28
CA HIS A 192 9.57 -5.97 -2.15
C HIS A 192 8.69 -6.85 -1.25
N LEU A 193 7.72 -7.57 -1.82
CA LEU A 193 6.86 -8.50 -1.08
C LEU A 193 7.66 -9.63 -0.41
N GLN A 194 8.68 -10.17 -1.08
CA GLN A 194 9.60 -11.15 -0.50
C GLN A 194 10.41 -10.58 0.67
N LYS A 195 10.81 -9.29 0.61
CA LYS A 195 11.45 -8.60 1.74
C LYS A 195 10.51 -8.49 2.92
N LEU A 196 9.25 -8.08 2.70
CA LEU A 196 8.22 -8.04 3.75
C LEU A 196 8.03 -9.42 4.37
N ALA A 197 7.91 -10.46 3.55
CA ALA A 197 7.73 -11.84 4.02
C ALA A 197 8.83 -12.27 5.00
N ARG A 198 10.08 -11.97 4.67
CA ARG A 198 11.22 -12.29 5.55
C ARG A 198 11.24 -11.45 6.82
N ASN A 199 11.05 -10.13 6.70
CA ASN A 199 11.13 -9.20 7.83
C ASN A 199 10.04 -9.47 8.88
N TYR A 200 8.84 -9.76 8.42
CA TYR A 200 7.69 -10.03 9.29
C TYR A 200 7.49 -11.50 9.62
N LYS A 201 8.36 -12.41 9.14
CA LYS A 201 8.28 -13.87 9.36
C LYS A 201 6.89 -14.39 9.00
N LEU A 202 6.45 -14.13 7.77
CA LEU A 202 5.10 -14.41 7.33
C LEU A 202 4.91 -15.89 7.00
N ASP A 203 3.74 -16.43 7.34
CA ASP A 203 3.31 -17.79 6.99
C ASP A 203 2.54 -17.84 5.67
N GLY A 204 1.89 -16.73 5.28
CA GLY A 204 1.10 -16.64 4.06
C GLY A 204 0.76 -15.21 3.68
N ALA A 205 0.13 -15.06 2.52
CA ALA A 205 -0.35 -13.78 2.04
C ALA A 205 -1.78 -13.87 1.50
N ILE A 206 -2.57 -12.82 1.70
CA ILE A 206 -3.91 -12.65 1.15
C ILE A 206 -3.88 -11.53 0.13
N ASN A 207 -4.31 -11.81 -1.08
CA ASN A 207 -4.37 -10.86 -2.18
C ASN A 207 -5.82 -10.66 -2.63
N PRO A 208 -6.50 -9.60 -2.19
CA PRO A 208 -7.81 -9.23 -2.71
C PRO A 208 -7.68 -8.74 -4.15
N CYS A 209 -8.04 -9.58 -5.08
CA CYS A 209 -8.02 -9.27 -6.51
C CYS A 209 -9.29 -8.50 -6.88
N ASN A 210 -9.27 -7.17 -6.67
CA ASN A 210 -10.41 -6.32 -6.98
C ASN A 210 -10.77 -6.36 -8.47
N TRP A 211 -12.06 -6.55 -8.74
CA TRP A 211 -12.57 -6.57 -10.11
C TRP A 211 -12.27 -5.24 -10.83
N GLY A 212 -11.79 -5.35 -12.06
CA GLY A 212 -11.41 -4.18 -12.86
C GLY A 212 -10.08 -3.52 -12.47
N CYS A 213 -9.43 -3.94 -11.37
CA CYS A 213 -8.11 -3.43 -11.03
C CYS A 213 -7.00 -4.17 -11.78
N ARG A 214 -6.43 -3.54 -12.82
CA ARG A 214 -5.36 -4.16 -13.61
C ARG A 214 -4.12 -4.52 -12.77
N GLN A 215 -3.71 -3.67 -11.84
CA GLN A 215 -2.56 -3.92 -10.96
C GLN A 215 -2.83 -5.07 -9.97
N GLY A 216 -4.08 -5.20 -9.52
CA GLY A 216 -4.48 -6.27 -8.61
C GLY A 216 -4.64 -7.61 -9.30
N SER A 217 -5.53 -7.64 -10.27
CA SER A 217 -5.91 -8.88 -10.94
C SER A 217 -4.90 -9.34 -11.98
N GLY A 218 -4.28 -8.40 -12.71
CA GLY A 218 -3.35 -8.72 -13.80
C GLY A 218 -2.02 -9.31 -13.33
N ALA A 219 -1.53 -8.89 -12.17
CA ALA A 219 -0.26 -9.35 -11.64
C ALA A 219 -0.35 -10.57 -10.70
N ARG A 220 -1.57 -11.03 -10.36
CA ARG A 220 -1.80 -12.05 -9.31
C ARG A 220 -1.02 -13.35 -9.50
N GLY A 221 -0.93 -13.83 -10.74
CA GLY A 221 -0.19 -15.06 -11.05
C GLY A 221 1.30 -14.90 -10.80
N LEU A 222 1.91 -13.85 -11.34
CA LEU A 222 3.33 -13.56 -11.18
C LEU A 222 3.72 -13.30 -9.71
N ILE A 223 2.87 -12.62 -8.94
CA ILE A 223 3.07 -12.42 -7.51
C ILE A 223 3.00 -13.75 -6.77
N SER A 224 2.00 -14.59 -7.06
CA SER A 224 1.86 -15.90 -6.43
C SER A 224 3.06 -16.80 -6.71
N ASP A 225 3.53 -16.82 -7.96
CA ASP A 225 4.70 -17.61 -8.35
C ASP A 225 5.96 -17.09 -7.65
N GLY A 226 6.20 -15.76 -7.66
CA GLY A 226 7.37 -15.18 -7.03
C GLY A 226 7.39 -15.35 -5.50
N LEU A 227 6.23 -15.34 -4.82
CA LEU A 227 6.18 -15.62 -3.38
C LEU A 227 6.30 -17.12 -3.08
N LYS A 228 5.82 -17.98 -3.97
CA LYS A 228 6.00 -19.42 -3.88
C LYS A 228 7.48 -19.84 -3.93
N GLU A 229 8.32 -19.11 -4.68
CA GLU A 229 9.77 -19.36 -4.74
C GLU A 229 10.44 -19.30 -3.37
N ILE A 230 9.93 -18.45 -2.46
CA ILE A 230 10.41 -18.36 -1.08
C ILE A 230 9.58 -19.18 -0.10
N GLY A 231 8.69 -20.04 -0.60
CA GLY A 231 7.84 -20.89 0.22
C GLY A 231 6.63 -20.17 0.85
N LEU A 232 6.29 -18.96 0.45
CA LEU A 232 5.14 -18.22 0.97
C LEU A 232 3.91 -18.43 0.06
N PRO A 233 2.86 -19.15 0.53
CA PRO A 233 1.63 -19.31 -0.23
C PRO A 233 0.79 -18.04 -0.26
N VAL A 234 0.04 -17.85 -1.35
CA VAL A 234 -0.82 -16.70 -1.57
C VAL A 234 -2.25 -17.16 -1.83
N LEU A 235 -3.19 -16.63 -1.06
CA LEU A 235 -4.61 -16.75 -1.33
C LEU A 235 -5.07 -15.56 -2.17
N ASN A 236 -5.38 -15.79 -3.45
CA ASN A 236 -6.01 -14.79 -4.28
C ASN A 236 -7.53 -14.82 -4.08
N LEU A 237 -8.11 -13.75 -3.55
CA LEU A 237 -9.55 -13.59 -3.36
C LEU A 237 -10.11 -12.68 -4.46
N GLU A 238 -10.96 -13.22 -5.30
CA GLU A 238 -11.69 -12.42 -6.29
C GLU A 238 -12.85 -11.71 -5.59
N VAL A 239 -12.72 -10.41 -5.42
CA VAL A 239 -13.69 -9.59 -4.69
C VAL A 239 -13.92 -8.26 -5.40
N ASP A 240 -15.09 -7.68 -5.17
CA ASP A 240 -15.30 -6.25 -5.37
C ASP A 240 -14.95 -5.56 -4.04
N CYS A 241 -13.90 -4.74 -4.04
CA CYS A 241 -13.46 -4.08 -2.83
C CYS A 241 -14.31 -2.86 -2.45
N VAL A 242 -15.25 -2.44 -3.32
CA VAL A 242 -16.03 -1.20 -3.16
C VAL A 242 -17.52 -1.50 -3.04
N ASP A 243 -18.07 -2.38 -3.86
CA ASP A 243 -19.49 -2.67 -3.88
C ASP A 243 -19.83 -3.91 -3.03
N LYS A 244 -20.40 -3.66 -1.85
CA LYS A 244 -20.83 -4.70 -0.92
C LYS A 244 -21.84 -5.70 -1.52
N ARG A 245 -22.59 -5.31 -2.54
CA ARG A 245 -23.57 -6.19 -3.19
C ARG A 245 -22.92 -7.40 -3.89
N ASN A 246 -21.66 -7.24 -4.27
CA ASN A 246 -20.87 -8.28 -4.94
C ASN A 246 -20.02 -9.10 -3.95
N PHE A 247 -20.22 -8.95 -2.65
CA PHE A 247 -19.44 -9.63 -1.62
C PHE A 247 -20.07 -10.97 -1.23
N ALA A 248 -19.55 -12.04 -1.79
CA ALA A 248 -20.02 -13.42 -1.53
C ALA A 248 -19.38 -13.96 -0.22
N GLU A 249 -19.84 -13.50 0.93
CA GLU A 249 -19.24 -13.79 2.25
C GLU A 249 -18.99 -15.27 2.50
N GLY A 250 -20.00 -16.14 2.24
CA GLY A 250 -19.86 -17.58 2.47
C GLY A 250 -18.74 -18.22 1.64
N GLN A 251 -18.62 -17.84 0.36
CA GLN A 251 -17.54 -18.35 -0.48
C GLN A 251 -16.16 -17.88 -0.05
N LEU A 252 -16.07 -16.60 0.34
CA LEU A 252 -14.83 -16.01 0.83
C LEU A 252 -14.40 -16.65 2.14
N ARG A 253 -15.35 -16.90 3.06
CA ARG A 253 -15.13 -17.61 4.31
C ARG A 253 -14.55 -19.00 4.06
N THR A 254 -15.21 -19.82 3.25
CA THR A 254 -14.74 -21.17 2.94
C THR A 254 -13.33 -21.19 2.34
N ARG A 255 -13.00 -20.22 1.48
CA ARG A 255 -11.65 -20.10 0.90
C ARG A 255 -10.59 -19.69 1.94
N LEU A 256 -10.96 -18.81 2.89
CA LEU A 256 -10.08 -18.43 4.00
C LEU A 256 -9.84 -19.62 4.94
N GLU A 257 -10.90 -20.34 5.30
CA GLU A 257 -10.82 -21.55 6.12
C GLU A 257 -9.85 -22.57 5.51
N ALA A 258 -10.05 -22.94 4.25
CA ALA A 258 -9.17 -23.88 3.56
C ALA A 258 -7.71 -23.37 3.48
N PHE A 259 -7.52 -22.08 3.34
CA PHE A 259 -6.17 -21.49 3.32
C PHE A 259 -5.48 -21.57 4.69
N VAL A 260 -6.20 -21.25 5.75
CA VAL A 260 -5.69 -21.36 7.12
C VAL A 260 -5.34 -22.81 7.47
N GLU A 261 -6.23 -23.78 7.19
CA GLU A 261 -5.97 -25.20 7.40
C GLU A 261 -4.72 -25.68 6.64
N MET A 262 -4.56 -25.21 5.40
CA MET A 262 -3.36 -25.50 4.61
C MET A 262 -2.10 -24.91 5.25
N LEU A 263 -2.15 -23.68 5.78
CA LEU A 263 -1.02 -23.07 6.47
C LEU A 263 -0.65 -23.81 7.76
N GLU A 264 -1.65 -24.21 8.56
CA GLU A 264 -1.44 -24.95 9.81
C GLU A 264 -0.86 -26.35 9.60
N SER A 265 -1.18 -26.98 8.46
CA SER A 265 -0.67 -28.32 8.11
C SER A 265 0.79 -28.31 7.63
N ARG A 266 1.38 -27.15 7.37
CA ARG A 266 2.76 -27.02 6.86
C ARG A 266 3.79 -27.06 7.99
N PRO A 267 4.94 -27.72 7.76
CA PRO A 267 6.07 -27.58 8.68
C PRO A 267 6.53 -26.11 8.70
N ARG A 268 6.65 -25.54 9.89
CA ARG A 268 7.16 -24.17 10.03
C ARG A 268 8.64 -24.11 9.71
N PRO A 269 9.11 -23.14 8.92
CA PRO A 269 10.55 -22.97 8.71
C PRO A 269 11.23 -22.70 10.06
N GLY A 270 12.07 -23.63 10.51
CA GLY A 270 12.90 -23.45 11.72
C GLY A 270 12.39 -24.07 13.03
N GLN A 271 11.43 -25.00 12.98
CA GLN A 271 11.18 -25.96 14.10
C GLN A 271 11.89 -27.27 13.87
#